data_f029761ad821f46ec990c9922c0d6641
#
_entry.id   f029761ad821f46ec990c9922c0d6641
#
_cell.length_a   1.000
_cell.length_b   1.000
_cell.length_c   1.000
_cell.angle_alpha   90.00
_cell.angle_beta   90.00
_cell.angle_gamma   90.00
#
_symmetry.space_group_name_H-M   'P 1'
#
loop_
_entity.id
_entity.type
_entity.pdbx_description
1 polymer ?
#
loop_
_entity_poly.entity_id
_entity_poly.type
_entity_poly.pdbx_seq_one_letter_code
_entity_poly.pdbx_strand_id
1 'polypeptide(L)'
;MDTPRPGKTRVTSVSLRAETLEAIRSRAGKQGVSSYIEEAVQRQLQREAVDDYIAEYEAEHGPLDQAEVAARAERIRAHHAAHRGDASPADAA
;
A
#
# COMPACT_ATOMS: atom_id res chain seq x y z
N MET A 1 16.06 10.11 17.11
CA MET A 1 15.33 9.99 15.85
C MET A 1 13.88 9.68 16.09
N ASP A 2 13.03 10.44 15.46
CA ASP A 2 11.60 10.27 15.73
C ASP A 2 11.02 9.11 14.96
N THR A 3 10.24 8.34 15.65
CA THR A 3 9.47 7.29 15.00
C THR A 3 8.15 7.89 14.57
N PRO A 4 7.76 7.77 13.31
CA PRO A 4 6.50 8.33 12.86
C PRO A 4 5.34 7.70 13.61
N ARG A 5 4.38 8.50 13.98
CA ARG A 5 3.16 7.98 14.58
C ARG A 5 2.23 7.52 13.46
N PRO A 6 1.48 6.45 13.70
CA PRO A 6 0.50 6.02 12.70
C PRO A 6 -0.45 7.18 12.37
N GLY A 7 -0.72 7.37 11.12
CA GLY A 7 -1.63 8.41 10.66
C GLY A 7 -1.03 9.79 10.52
N LYS A 8 0.18 9.99 11.00
CA LYS A 8 0.84 11.28 10.87
C LYS A 8 1.54 11.38 9.53
N THR A 9 1.41 12.53 8.90
CA THR A 9 2.08 12.78 7.62
C THR A 9 3.46 13.36 7.88
N ARG A 10 4.43 12.86 7.16
CA ARG A 10 5.79 13.39 7.17
C ARG A 10 6.21 13.68 5.75
N VAL A 11 6.95 14.75 5.58
CA VAL A 11 7.41 15.13 4.24
C VAL A 11 8.66 14.36 3.90
N THR A 12 8.71 13.83 2.70
CA THR A 12 9.90 13.20 2.16
C THR A 12 10.00 13.57 0.68
N SER A 13 11.16 13.37 0.11
CA SER A 13 11.38 13.68 -1.30
C SER A 13 11.58 12.42 -2.10
N VAL A 14 11.02 12.40 -3.29
CA VAL A 14 11.26 11.32 -4.23
C VAL A 14 11.58 11.91 -5.59
N SER A 15 12.39 11.20 -6.36
CA SER A 15 12.70 11.59 -7.73
C SER A 15 11.90 10.74 -8.68
N LEU A 16 11.23 11.39 -9.60
CA LEU A 16 10.42 10.70 -10.59
C LEU A 16 10.83 11.16 -11.98
N ARG A 17 10.73 10.29 -12.96
CA ARG A 17 10.95 10.71 -14.32
C ARG A 17 9.89 11.70 -14.73
N ALA A 18 10.26 12.60 -15.63
CA ALA A 18 9.34 13.65 -16.05
C ALA A 18 8.03 13.09 -16.60
N GLU A 19 8.12 12.07 -17.43
CA GLU A 19 6.90 11.50 -17.99
C GLU A 19 6.04 10.83 -16.93
N THR A 20 6.66 10.27 -15.90
CA THR A 20 5.91 9.66 -14.80
C THR A 20 5.16 10.74 -14.02
N LEU A 21 5.81 11.85 -13.75
CA LEU A 21 5.18 12.94 -13.02
C LEU A 21 4.01 13.52 -13.81
N GLU A 22 4.18 13.66 -15.12
CA GLU A 22 3.08 14.15 -15.95
C GLU A 22 1.90 13.20 -15.96
N ALA A 23 2.18 11.91 -16.03
CA ALA A 23 1.10 10.92 -15.98
C ALA A 23 0.36 10.99 -14.66
N ILE A 24 1.09 11.17 -13.56
CA ILE A 24 0.46 11.29 -12.25
C ILE A 24 -0.42 12.53 -12.19
N ARG A 25 0.07 13.65 -12.66
CA ARG A 25 -0.71 14.88 -12.64
C ARG A 25 -2.01 14.74 -13.41
N SER A 26 -1.91 14.07 -14.55
CA SER A 26 -3.07 13.85 -15.39
C SER A 26 -4.12 12.99 -14.71
N ARG A 27 -3.68 11.99 -13.97
CA ARG A 27 -4.62 11.05 -13.34
C ARG A 27 -5.08 11.48 -11.95
N ALA A 28 -4.27 12.25 -11.25
CA ALA A 28 -4.59 12.64 -9.88
C ALA A 28 -5.75 13.63 -9.81
N GLY A 29 -5.84 14.54 -10.78
CA GLY A 29 -6.92 15.49 -10.79
C GLY A 29 -6.97 16.33 -9.52
N LYS A 30 -8.14 16.48 -8.95
CA LYS A 30 -8.33 17.30 -7.76
C LYS A 30 -7.68 16.72 -6.53
N GLN A 31 -7.47 15.42 -6.52
CA GLN A 31 -6.87 14.75 -5.39
C GLN A 31 -5.44 15.23 -5.13
N GLY A 32 -4.72 15.58 -6.20
CA GLY A 32 -3.38 16.07 -6.08
C GLY A 32 -2.34 14.96 -6.16
N VAL A 33 -1.09 15.38 -6.45
CA VAL A 33 0.00 14.46 -6.69
C VAL A 33 0.34 13.65 -5.43
N SER A 34 0.42 14.33 -4.29
CA SER A 34 0.81 13.64 -3.06
C SER A 34 -0.15 12.53 -2.68
N SER A 35 -1.44 12.80 -2.75
CA SER A 35 -2.44 11.79 -2.42
C SER A 35 -2.40 10.62 -3.39
N TYR A 36 -2.21 10.92 -4.66
CA TYR A 36 -2.11 9.87 -5.67
C TYR A 36 -0.93 8.96 -5.36
N ILE A 37 0.23 9.55 -5.05
CA ILE A 37 1.43 8.79 -4.76
C ILE A 37 1.24 7.97 -3.48
N GLU A 38 0.63 8.57 -2.46
CA GLU A 38 0.38 7.86 -1.22
C GLU A 38 -0.43 6.59 -1.46
N GLU A 39 -1.50 6.70 -2.24
CA GLU A 39 -2.32 5.54 -2.54
C GLU A 39 -1.58 4.49 -3.35
N ALA A 40 -0.77 4.95 -4.30
CA ALA A 40 0.00 4.02 -5.13
C ALA A 40 1.01 3.25 -4.28
N VAL A 41 1.68 3.95 -3.37
CA VAL A 41 2.66 3.32 -2.50
C VAL A 41 1.98 2.35 -1.54
N GLN A 42 0.81 2.70 -1.01
CA GLN A 42 0.07 1.80 -0.14
C GLN A 42 -0.28 0.51 -0.86
N ARG A 43 -0.71 0.62 -2.12
CA ARG A 43 -1.03 -0.58 -2.90
C ARG A 43 0.21 -1.44 -3.13
N GLN A 44 1.35 -0.79 -3.37
CA GLN A 44 2.60 -1.52 -3.58
C GLN A 44 3.03 -2.25 -2.31
N LEU A 45 2.93 -1.58 -1.17
CA LEU A 45 3.28 -2.19 0.10
C LEU A 45 2.37 -3.37 0.43
N GLN A 46 1.08 -3.26 0.10
CA GLN A 46 0.16 -4.38 0.30
C GLN A 46 0.53 -5.57 -0.57
N ARG A 47 0.90 -5.29 -1.82
CA ARG A 47 1.33 -6.36 -2.72
C ARG A 47 2.56 -7.07 -2.18
N GLU A 48 3.52 -6.30 -1.68
CA GLU A 48 4.73 -6.89 -1.14
C GLU A 48 4.45 -7.73 0.10
N ALA A 49 3.54 -7.27 0.95
CA ALA A 49 3.18 -8.02 2.14
C ALA A 49 2.54 -9.35 1.78
N VAL A 50 1.69 -9.37 0.75
CA VAL A 50 1.08 -10.59 0.27
C VAL A 50 2.14 -11.54 -0.27
N ASP A 51 3.06 -11.01 -1.08
CA ASP A 51 4.11 -11.83 -1.68
C ASP A 51 5.01 -12.44 -0.60
N ASP A 52 5.35 -11.65 0.41
CA ASP A 52 6.19 -12.12 1.50
C ASP A 52 5.50 -13.24 2.28
N TYR A 53 4.21 -13.06 2.56
CA TYR A 53 3.45 -14.06 3.29
C TYR A 53 3.40 -15.36 2.52
N ILE A 54 3.15 -15.28 1.21
CA ILE A 54 3.06 -16.47 0.38
C ILE A 54 4.42 -17.18 0.33
N ALA A 55 5.50 -16.42 0.18
CA ALA A 55 6.83 -17.01 0.13
C ALA A 55 7.17 -17.76 1.42
N GLU A 56 6.83 -17.16 2.56
CA GLU A 56 7.10 -17.80 3.85
C GLU A 56 6.26 -19.04 4.02
N TYR A 57 5.00 -18.98 3.63
CA TYR A 57 4.12 -20.12 3.75
C TYR A 57 4.60 -21.27 2.87
N GLU A 58 5.00 -20.96 1.63
CA GLU A 58 5.47 -21.99 0.72
C GLU A 58 6.78 -22.60 1.18
N ALA A 59 7.62 -21.81 1.83
CA ALA A 59 8.87 -22.34 2.36
C ALA A 59 8.62 -23.40 3.42
N GLU A 60 7.52 -23.28 4.17
CA GLU A 60 7.20 -24.22 5.23
C GLU A 60 6.29 -25.36 4.76
N HIS A 61 5.40 -25.08 3.84
CA HIS A 61 4.34 -26.04 3.48
C HIS A 61 4.35 -26.48 2.04
N GLY A 62 5.28 -25.96 1.24
CA GLY A 62 5.30 -26.26 -0.20
C GLY A 62 4.33 -25.41 -0.98
N PRO A 63 4.28 -25.60 -2.30
CA PRO A 63 3.46 -24.73 -3.16
C PRO A 63 2.00 -24.72 -2.79
N LEU A 64 1.38 -23.56 -2.90
CA LEU A 64 -0.04 -23.39 -2.64
C LEU A 64 -0.83 -23.51 -3.93
N ASP A 65 -2.08 -23.96 -3.83
CA ASP A 65 -2.92 -23.90 -5.01
C ASP A 65 -3.45 -22.48 -5.19
N GLN A 66 -3.94 -22.18 -6.36
CA GLN A 66 -4.34 -20.82 -6.71
C GLN A 66 -5.49 -20.31 -5.85
N ALA A 67 -6.42 -21.19 -5.49
CA ALA A 67 -7.54 -20.76 -4.68
C ALA A 67 -7.09 -20.36 -3.27
N GLU A 68 -6.16 -21.12 -2.69
CA GLU A 68 -5.63 -20.78 -1.38
C GLU A 68 -4.85 -19.48 -1.42
N VAL A 69 -4.06 -19.30 -2.48
CA VAL A 69 -3.29 -18.06 -2.62
C VAL A 69 -4.22 -16.86 -2.67
N ALA A 70 -5.29 -16.96 -3.46
CA ALA A 70 -6.24 -15.88 -3.59
C ALA A 70 -6.92 -15.55 -2.27
N ALA A 71 -7.30 -16.58 -1.52
CA ALA A 71 -7.99 -16.37 -0.26
C ALA A 71 -7.08 -15.71 0.77
N ARG A 72 -5.83 -16.13 0.83
CA ARG A 72 -4.90 -15.54 1.78
C ARG A 72 -4.51 -14.12 1.41
N ALA A 73 -4.36 -13.87 0.12
CA ALA A 73 -4.07 -12.52 -0.36
C ALA A 73 -5.19 -11.57 0.01
N GLU A 74 -6.42 -12.01 -0.11
CA GLU A 74 -7.56 -11.18 0.22
C GLU A 74 -7.59 -10.86 1.71
N ARG A 75 -7.28 -11.82 2.55
CA ARG A 75 -7.24 -11.58 3.99
C ARG A 75 -6.15 -10.58 4.37
N ILE A 76 -4.99 -10.67 3.72
CA ILE A 76 -3.91 -9.74 4.00
C ILE A 76 -4.29 -8.33 3.57
N ARG A 77 -4.92 -8.19 2.41
CA ARG A 77 -5.37 -6.89 1.95
C ARG A 77 -6.39 -6.28 2.88
N ALA A 78 -7.31 -7.11 3.37
CA ALA A 78 -8.33 -6.64 4.30
C ALA A 78 -7.72 -6.17 5.60
N HIS A 79 -6.70 -6.88 6.09
CA HIS A 79 -6.01 -6.50 7.31
C HIS A 79 -5.31 -5.15 7.12
N HIS A 80 -4.62 -4.96 6.01
CA HIS A 80 -3.95 -3.69 5.73
C HIS A 80 -4.95 -2.55 5.58
N ALA A 81 -6.07 -2.82 4.95
CA ALA A 81 -7.10 -1.80 4.77
C ALA A 81 -7.67 -1.38 6.13
N ALA A 82 -7.88 -2.33 7.01
CA ALA A 82 -8.40 -2.04 8.34
C ALA A 82 -7.42 -1.18 9.12
N HIS A 83 -6.13 -1.50 9.05
CA HIS A 83 -5.12 -0.70 9.73
C HIS A 83 -5.07 0.71 9.18
N ARG A 84 -5.13 0.86 7.88
CA ARG A 84 -5.09 2.16 7.26
C ARG A 84 -6.33 2.96 7.61
N GLY A 85 -7.48 2.29 7.67
CA GLY A 85 -8.71 2.95 8.04
C GLY A 85 -8.67 3.45 9.46
N ASP A 86 -8.13 2.66 10.37
CA ASP A 86 -8.00 3.06 11.75
C ASP A 86 -7.11 4.28 11.89
N ALA A 87 -6.10 4.37 11.06
CA ALA A 87 -5.15 5.45 11.14
C ALA A 87 -5.60 6.70 10.41
N SER A 88 -6.77 6.70 9.87
CA SER A 88 -7.21 7.77 9.01
C SER A 88 -8.38 8.54 9.62
N PRO A 89 -8.13 9.34 10.57
CA PRO A 89 -9.18 10.08 11.26
C PRO A 89 -9.84 11.10 10.39
N ALA A 90 -9.21 11.43 9.36
CA ALA A 90 -9.78 12.41 8.49
C ALA A 90 -11.10 11.98 7.94
N ASP A 91 -11.29 10.74 7.97
CA ASP A 91 -12.52 10.23 7.56
C ASP A 91 -13.63 10.86 8.28
N ALA A 92 -13.37 11.27 9.43
CA ALA A 92 -14.38 11.83 10.23
C ALA A 92 -14.85 13.17 9.71
N ALA A 93 -14.13 13.71 8.85
CA ALA A 93 -14.51 15.03 8.39
C ALA A 93 -15.68 15.01 7.46
#